data_64ad4ab8d6251feef26658f55bff429e
#
_entry.id   64ad4ab8d6251feef26658f55bff429e
#
_cell.length_a   1.000
_cell.length_b   1.000
_cell.length_c   1.000
_cell.angle_alpha   90.00
_cell.angle_beta   90.00
_cell.angle_gamma   90.00
#
_symmetry.space_group_name_H-M   'P 1'
#
loop_
_entity.id
_entity.type
_entity.pdbx_description
1 polymer ?
#
loop_
_entity_poly.entity_id
_entity_poly.type
_entity_poly.pdbx_seq_one_letter_code
_entity_poly.pdbx_strand_id
1 'polypeptide(L)'
;MKNFRKLFAGILCLSIGAFTLVSCEDDDPVPLQAVVDVMIQDYKTDAGIRYGLVIYATSNYELKSVKVTGPGTTAEVYQLTATADKRQYVFEMETGDYTAALPPKGDYTFEIISTSDEKITGKDAVGDEKLTPIVIKTAAMASQKLKTTWDKITGCDAYVVKFYSANKAELLFSSNFLASDKAEYEFGASTSGWAAGKTPVANTNYVVELLGVKAETGVTSDKANNLQFITLDSKTIKWE
;
A
#
# COMPACT_ATOMS: atom_id res chain seq x y z
N MET A 1 18.22 -4.92 9.81
CA MET A 1 17.64 -4.38 8.57
C MET A 1 16.79 -5.40 7.80
N LYS A 2 16.04 -6.29 8.46
CA LYS A 2 15.17 -7.32 7.79
C LYS A 2 13.67 -7.08 8.00
N ASN A 3 13.27 -5.98 8.63
CA ASN A 3 11.90 -5.83 9.14
C ASN A 3 10.96 -4.93 8.30
N PHE A 4 11.45 -4.31 7.22
CA PHE A 4 10.65 -3.40 6.40
C PHE A 4 9.67 -4.10 5.43
N ARG A 5 9.86 -5.40 5.16
CA ARG A 5 9.06 -6.18 4.20
C ARG A 5 7.57 -6.34 4.54
N LYS A 6 7.10 -5.82 5.66
CA LYS A 6 5.70 -5.96 6.11
C LYS A 6 4.84 -4.71 5.95
N LEU A 7 5.42 -3.62 5.41
CA LEU A 7 4.75 -2.31 5.40
C LEU A 7 3.52 -2.28 4.48
N PHE A 8 3.58 -2.96 3.35
CA PHE A 8 2.56 -2.89 2.30
C PHE A 8 1.42 -3.91 2.42
N ALA A 9 1.63 -5.02 3.11
CA ALA A 9 0.58 -6.03 3.35
C ALA A 9 -0.72 -5.45 3.92
N GLY A 10 -0.64 -4.29 4.58
CA GLY A 10 -1.80 -3.62 5.17
C GLY A 10 -2.68 -2.80 4.21
N ILE A 11 -2.17 -2.30 3.07
CA ILE A 11 -3.04 -1.64 2.07
C ILE A 11 -3.79 -2.70 1.28
N LEU A 12 -3.11 -3.79 0.99
CA LEU A 12 -3.62 -4.88 0.16
C LEU A 12 -4.72 -5.71 0.85
N CYS A 13 -4.74 -5.79 2.19
CA CYS A 13 -5.80 -6.52 2.91
C CYS A 13 -7.21 -5.91 2.77
N LEU A 14 -7.34 -4.67 2.31
CA LEU A 14 -8.63 -4.01 2.05
C LEU A 14 -9.24 -4.40 0.69
N SER A 15 -8.47 -5.00 -0.22
CA SER A 15 -8.89 -5.28 -1.60
C SER A 15 -9.42 -6.70 -1.84
N ILE A 16 -9.42 -7.60 -0.84
CA ILE A 16 -9.83 -9.01 -1.00
C ILE A 16 -11.35 -9.18 -1.32
N GLY A 17 -12.12 -8.11 -1.29
CA GLY A 17 -13.57 -8.16 -1.50
C GLY A 17 -14.08 -8.19 -2.94
N ALA A 18 -13.24 -8.07 -3.96
CA ALA A 18 -13.70 -7.80 -5.33
C ALA A 18 -13.86 -9.04 -6.23
N PHE A 19 -13.45 -10.23 -5.80
CA PHE A 19 -13.79 -11.44 -6.55
C PHE A 19 -15.21 -11.89 -6.18
N THR A 20 -16.21 -11.32 -6.83
CA THR A 20 -17.57 -11.85 -6.75
C THR A 20 -17.55 -13.25 -7.39
N LEU A 21 -17.70 -14.27 -6.54
CA LEU A 21 -17.98 -15.61 -7.00
C LEU A 21 -19.37 -15.58 -7.68
N VAL A 22 -19.38 -15.44 -8.98
CA VAL A 22 -20.54 -15.76 -9.78
C VAL A 22 -20.61 -17.28 -9.77
N SER A 23 -21.44 -17.83 -8.90
CA SER A 23 -21.85 -19.23 -8.94
C SER A 23 -22.76 -19.40 -10.14
N CYS A 24 -22.20 -19.78 -11.29
CA CYS A 24 -22.93 -20.42 -12.37
C CYS A 24 -22.67 -21.91 -12.29
N GLU A 25 -23.69 -22.71 -12.54
CA GLU A 25 -23.76 -24.16 -12.49
C GLU A 25 -23.01 -24.86 -13.66
N ASP A 26 -21.91 -24.28 -14.16
CA ASP A 26 -21.03 -24.92 -15.13
C ASP A 26 -19.71 -25.28 -14.41
N ASP A 27 -19.34 -26.56 -14.47
CA ASP A 27 -18.12 -27.13 -13.87
C ASP A 27 -16.79 -26.66 -14.52
N ASP A 28 -16.82 -25.60 -15.30
CA ASP A 28 -15.62 -25.05 -15.93
C ASP A 28 -14.76 -24.32 -14.88
N PRO A 29 -13.47 -24.65 -14.76
CA PRO A 29 -12.59 -23.99 -13.80
C PRO A 29 -12.48 -22.50 -14.10
N VAL A 30 -12.62 -21.67 -13.07
CA VAL A 30 -12.44 -20.20 -13.20
C VAL A 30 -11.02 -19.94 -13.73
N PRO A 31 -10.83 -19.18 -14.82
CA PRO A 31 -9.50 -18.91 -15.35
C PRO A 31 -8.63 -18.12 -14.36
N LEU A 32 -7.32 -18.22 -14.50
CA LEU A 32 -6.37 -17.39 -13.74
C LEU A 32 -6.65 -15.90 -14.01
N GLN A 33 -6.86 -15.14 -12.96
CA GLN A 33 -7.05 -13.70 -13.00
C GLN A 33 -6.10 -13.05 -12.02
N ALA A 34 -5.55 -11.90 -12.38
CA ALA A 34 -4.74 -11.08 -11.49
C ALA A 34 -5.04 -9.60 -11.65
N VAL A 35 -4.95 -8.89 -10.53
CA VAL A 35 -4.88 -7.43 -10.46
C VAL A 35 -3.43 -7.07 -10.25
N VAL A 36 -2.91 -6.14 -11.02
CA VAL A 36 -1.53 -5.63 -10.95
C VAL A 36 -1.54 -4.12 -10.76
N ASP A 37 -0.55 -3.60 -10.04
CA ASP A 37 -0.45 -2.16 -9.79
C ASP A 37 1.01 -1.75 -9.55
N VAL A 38 1.38 -0.59 -10.05
CA VAL A 38 2.70 0.02 -9.90
C VAL A 38 2.53 1.47 -9.46
N MET A 39 3.05 1.81 -8.29
CA MET A 39 2.90 3.14 -7.75
C MET A 39 4.23 3.73 -7.27
N ILE A 40 4.31 5.04 -7.29
CA ILE A 40 5.41 5.79 -6.67
C ILE A 40 5.07 6.02 -5.19
N GLN A 41 6.06 5.82 -4.33
CA GLN A 41 5.98 6.22 -2.94
C GLN A 41 7.03 7.28 -2.66
N ASP A 42 6.64 8.38 -2.02
CA ASP A 42 7.61 9.35 -1.53
C ASP A 42 7.91 9.18 -0.04
N TYR A 43 9.08 9.67 0.33
CA TYR A 43 9.51 9.79 1.71
C TYR A 43 10.30 11.08 1.90
N LYS A 44 9.90 11.90 2.87
CA LYS A 44 10.60 13.13 3.18
C LYS A 44 11.75 12.85 4.14
N THR A 45 12.94 13.31 3.78
CA THR A 45 14.14 13.29 4.61
C THR A 45 14.65 14.71 4.87
N ASP A 46 15.64 14.88 5.73
CA ASP A 46 16.32 16.16 5.93
C ASP A 46 17.02 16.65 4.64
N ALA A 47 17.44 15.73 3.78
CA ALA A 47 18.07 16.02 2.49
C ALA A 47 17.06 16.28 1.35
N GLY A 48 15.75 16.29 1.63
CA GLY A 48 14.68 16.51 0.66
C GLY A 48 13.80 15.29 0.45
N ILE A 49 12.95 15.37 -0.58
CA ILE A 49 12.03 14.29 -0.93
C ILE A 49 12.80 13.20 -1.66
N ARG A 50 12.50 11.94 -1.34
CA ARG A 50 13.00 10.75 -2.00
C ARG A 50 11.84 9.92 -2.51
N TYR A 51 12.03 9.27 -3.65
CA TYR A 51 11.02 8.49 -4.35
C TYR A 51 11.47 7.05 -4.49
N GLY A 52 10.57 6.13 -4.24
CA GLY A 52 10.72 4.70 -4.45
C GLY A 52 9.57 4.14 -5.26
N LEU A 53 9.72 2.91 -5.69
CA LEU A 53 8.73 2.18 -6.46
C LEU A 53 8.13 1.08 -5.60
N VAL A 54 6.83 0.91 -5.72
CA VAL A 54 6.08 -0.21 -5.15
C VAL A 54 5.31 -0.88 -6.26
N ILE A 55 5.43 -2.20 -6.34
CA ILE A 55 4.79 -3.03 -7.36
C ILE A 55 4.10 -4.18 -6.65
N TYR A 56 2.86 -4.47 -7.02
CA TYR A 56 2.21 -5.68 -6.54
C TYR A 56 1.36 -6.38 -7.60
N ALA A 57 1.09 -7.65 -7.35
CA ALA A 57 0.13 -8.44 -8.08
C ALA A 57 -0.67 -9.29 -7.08
N THR A 58 -1.98 -9.36 -7.28
CA THR A 58 -2.90 -10.20 -6.50
C THR A 58 -3.70 -11.07 -7.45
N SER A 59 -3.89 -12.36 -7.13
CA SER A 59 -4.58 -13.30 -7.99
C SER A 59 -5.63 -14.14 -7.25
N ASN A 60 -6.55 -14.72 -8.03
CA ASN A 60 -7.54 -15.68 -7.55
C ASN A 60 -6.94 -17.06 -7.20
N TYR A 61 -5.73 -17.38 -7.70
CA TYR A 61 -5.01 -18.62 -7.44
C TYR A 61 -3.62 -18.39 -6.82
N GLU A 62 -3.05 -19.44 -6.25
CA GLU A 62 -1.64 -19.41 -5.83
C GLU A 62 -0.73 -19.23 -7.05
N LEU A 63 0.23 -18.32 -6.94
CA LEU A 63 1.21 -18.04 -7.96
C LEU A 63 2.54 -18.75 -7.69
N LYS A 64 3.19 -19.17 -8.75
CA LYS A 64 4.56 -19.70 -8.75
C LYS A 64 5.57 -18.56 -8.84
N SER A 65 5.29 -17.57 -9.68
CA SER A 65 6.15 -16.39 -9.86
C SER A 65 5.42 -15.20 -10.45
N VAL A 66 5.91 -14.01 -10.11
CA VAL A 66 5.58 -12.75 -10.77
C VAL A 66 6.88 -12.04 -11.11
N LYS A 67 7.08 -11.73 -12.38
CA LYS A 67 8.20 -10.95 -12.91
C LYS A 67 7.67 -9.71 -13.57
N VAL A 68 8.28 -8.56 -13.29
CA VAL A 68 7.87 -7.28 -13.87
C VAL A 68 9.03 -6.67 -14.63
N THR A 69 8.76 -6.22 -15.85
CA THR A 69 9.72 -5.50 -16.67
C THR A 69 9.29 -4.05 -16.76
N GLY A 70 10.16 -3.13 -16.33
CA GLY A 70 9.94 -1.70 -16.37
C GLY A 70 9.98 -1.11 -17.78
N PRO A 71 9.73 0.19 -17.92
CA PRO A 71 9.70 0.88 -19.22
C PRO A 71 11.09 1.11 -19.80
N GLY A 72 11.15 1.30 -21.12
CA GLY A 72 12.35 1.69 -21.85
C GLY A 72 13.16 0.52 -22.44
N THR A 73 14.22 0.86 -23.18
CA THR A 73 15.06 -0.12 -23.90
C THR A 73 16.07 -0.83 -23.01
N THR A 74 16.41 -0.25 -21.87
CA THR A 74 17.24 -0.85 -20.80
C THR A 74 16.38 -1.18 -19.59
N ALA A 75 15.21 -1.77 -19.84
CA ALA A 75 14.19 -2.01 -18.85
C ALA A 75 14.74 -2.82 -17.67
N GLU A 76 14.54 -2.29 -16.47
CA GLU A 76 14.85 -2.99 -15.23
C GLU A 76 13.85 -4.13 -15.01
N VAL A 77 14.35 -5.23 -14.46
CA VAL A 77 13.52 -6.40 -14.13
C VAL A 77 13.37 -6.51 -12.61
N TYR A 78 12.14 -6.44 -12.15
CA TYR A 78 11.79 -6.56 -10.74
C TYR A 78 11.31 -7.97 -10.43
N GLN A 79 11.89 -8.58 -9.41
CA GLN A 79 11.44 -9.86 -8.88
C GLN A 79 10.58 -9.59 -7.63
N LEU A 80 9.30 -9.96 -7.71
CA LEU A 80 8.39 -9.77 -6.60
C LEU A 80 8.51 -10.93 -5.60
N THR A 81 8.27 -10.64 -4.34
CA THR A 81 8.31 -11.61 -3.25
C THR A 81 6.87 -12.01 -2.87
N ALA A 82 6.65 -13.33 -2.75
CA ALA A 82 5.36 -13.87 -2.37
C ALA A 82 4.99 -13.54 -0.91
N THR A 83 3.72 -13.30 -0.65
CA THR A 83 3.11 -13.39 0.68
C THR A 83 2.96 -14.85 1.11
N ALA A 84 2.56 -15.08 2.37
CA ALA A 84 2.46 -16.43 2.93
C ALA A 84 1.45 -17.33 2.19
N ASP A 85 0.37 -16.74 1.66
CA ASP A 85 -0.68 -17.43 0.89
C ASP A 85 -0.35 -17.60 -0.59
N LYS A 86 0.79 -17.04 -1.04
CA LYS A 86 1.26 -17.04 -2.44
C LYS A 86 0.27 -16.47 -3.47
N ARG A 87 -0.79 -15.82 -3.02
CA ARG A 87 -1.75 -15.16 -3.91
C ARG A 87 -1.41 -13.71 -4.17
N GLN A 88 -0.50 -13.17 -3.36
CA GLN A 88 0.00 -11.82 -3.51
C GLN A 88 1.52 -11.84 -3.64
N TYR A 89 2.01 -11.00 -4.52
CA TYR A 89 3.43 -10.78 -4.76
C TYR A 89 3.71 -9.29 -4.69
N VAL A 90 4.74 -8.90 -3.98
CA VAL A 90 5.08 -7.49 -3.73
C VAL A 90 6.56 -7.26 -3.96
N PHE A 91 6.88 -6.16 -4.61
CA PHE A 91 8.18 -5.51 -4.58
C PHE A 91 8.00 -4.13 -3.95
N GLU A 92 8.74 -3.86 -2.90
CA GLU A 92 8.83 -2.55 -2.27
C GLU A 92 10.31 -2.18 -2.24
N MET A 93 10.65 -1.07 -2.89
CA MET A 93 12.03 -0.55 -2.85
C MET A 93 12.42 -0.25 -1.40
N GLU A 94 13.61 -0.65 -1.00
CA GLU A 94 14.11 -0.31 0.36
C GLU A 94 14.29 1.21 0.45
N THR A 95 13.91 1.81 1.58
CA THR A 95 13.98 3.28 1.76
C THR A 95 15.39 3.84 1.60
N GLY A 96 16.43 3.01 1.82
CA GLY A 96 17.82 3.36 1.55
C GLY A 96 18.16 3.54 0.06
N ASP A 97 17.37 2.94 -0.82
CA ASP A 97 17.54 2.96 -2.28
C ASP A 97 16.68 4.05 -2.95
N TYR A 98 15.85 4.76 -2.17
CA TYR A 98 15.04 5.86 -2.71
C TYR A 98 15.92 6.97 -3.26
N THR A 99 15.56 7.49 -4.43
CA THR A 99 16.31 8.51 -5.15
C THR A 99 15.62 9.87 -5.11
N ALA A 100 16.35 10.94 -5.45
CA ALA A 100 15.76 12.26 -5.64
C ALA A 100 14.99 12.39 -6.97
N ALA A 101 15.24 11.49 -7.92
CA ALA A 101 14.54 11.40 -9.18
C ALA A 101 13.33 10.48 -9.03
N LEU A 102 12.25 10.77 -9.76
CA LEU A 102 11.12 9.85 -9.88
C LEU A 102 11.55 8.55 -10.56
N PRO A 103 10.92 7.42 -10.21
CA PRO A 103 11.03 6.19 -10.99
C PRO A 103 10.68 6.42 -12.47
N PRO A 104 11.21 5.58 -13.39
CA PRO A 104 10.92 5.68 -14.79
C PRO A 104 9.42 5.61 -15.09
N LYS A 105 8.89 6.59 -15.84
CA LYS A 105 7.51 6.59 -16.29
C LYS A 105 7.31 5.71 -17.52
N GLY A 106 6.13 5.16 -17.66
CA GLY A 106 5.71 4.32 -18.78
C GLY A 106 5.14 2.99 -18.31
N ASP A 107 4.97 2.08 -19.27
CA ASP A 107 4.35 0.78 -19.04
C ASP A 107 5.29 -0.18 -18.31
N TYR A 108 4.77 -0.79 -17.26
CA TYR A 108 5.35 -1.94 -16.56
C TYR A 108 4.59 -3.19 -16.99
N THR A 109 5.31 -4.19 -17.50
CA THR A 109 4.71 -5.43 -18.01
C THR A 109 4.94 -6.57 -17.02
N PHE A 110 3.87 -7.23 -16.63
CA PHE A 110 3.84 -8.34 -15.69
C PHE A 110 3.78 -9.66 -16.45
N GLU A 111 4.63 -10.60 -16.10
CA GLU A 111 4.56 -12.01 -16.44
C GLU A 111 4.19 -12.78 -15.17
N ILE A 112 3.01 -13.39 -15.16
CA ILE A 112 2.41 -14.03 -13.99
C ILE A 112 2.21 -15.51 -14.31
N ILE A 113 2.72 -16.39 -13.43
CA ILE A 113 2.63 -17.84 -13.58
C ILE A 113 1.98 -18.42 -12.33
N SER A 114 0.91 -19.17 -12.49
CA SER A 114 0.25 -19.90 -11.40
C SER A 114 1.02 -21.16 -11.01
N THR A 115 0.64 -21.77 -9.89
CA THR A 115 1.20 -23.09 -9.47
C THR A 115 0.80 -24.24 -10.40
N SER A 116 -0.24 -24.07 -11.22
CA SER A 116 -0.65 -24.99 -12.30
C SER A 116 0.03 -24.70 -13.64
N ASP A 117 1.06 -23.83 -13.67
CA ASP A 117 1.80 -23.39 -14.87
C ASP A 117 0.96 -22.62 -15.90
N GLU A 118 -0.24 -22.18 -15.55
CA GLU A 118 -1.01 -21.22 -16.36
C GLU A 118 -0.30 -19.85 -16.36
N LYS A 119 -0.24 -19.21 -17.54
CA LYS A 119 0.46 -17.94 -17.75
C LYS A 119 -0.49 -16.87 -18.22
N ILE A 120 -0.40 -15.70 -17.57
CA ILE A 120 -1.06 -14.48 -18.04
C ILE A 120 -0.07 -13.31 -18.02
N THR A 121 -0.39 -12.27 -18.77
CA THR A 121 0.33 -11.00 -18.75
C THR A 121 -0.59 -9.90 -18.27
N GLY A 122 -0.03 -8.98 -17.47
CA GLY A 122 -0.69 -7.75 -17.04
C GLY A 122 0.14 -6.54 -17.46
N LYS A 123 -0.46 -5.38 -17.45
CA LYS A 123 0.22 -4.10 -17.61
C LYS A 123 -0.35 -3.08 -16.66
N ASP A 124 0.53 -2.23 -16.20
CA ASP A 124 0.19 -1.01 -15.49
C ASP A 124 1.21 0.08 -15.82
N ALA A 125 0.90 1.35 -15.57
CA ALA A 125 1.74 2.47 -16.00
C ALA A 125 1.97 3.49 -14.89
N VAL A 126 3.21 3.92 -14.77
CA VAL A 126 3.57 5.07 -13.92
C VAL A 126 3.54 6.36 -14.74
N GLY A 127 2.79 7.35 -14.27
CA GLY A 127 2.70 8.69 -14.84
C GLY A 127 3.68 9.70 -14.23
N ASP A 128 3.43 10.99 -14.51
CA ASP A 128 4.18 12.13 -13.95
C ASP A 128 3.54 12.71 -12.67
N GLU A 129 2.52 12.08 -12.16
CA GLU A 129 1.72 12.61 -11.07
C GLU A 129 2.50 12.61 -9.75
N LYS A 130 2.30 13.67 -8.98
CA LYS A 130 2.93 13.87 -7.68
C LYS A 130 1.94 14.45 -6.69
N LEU A 131 2.11 14.08 -5.44
CA LEU A 131 1.49 14.77 -4.32
C LEU A 131 2.51 15.66 -3.60
N THR A 132 2.03 16.72 -2.97
CA THR A 132 2.83 17.41 -1.96
C THR A 132 3.05 16.47 -0.79
N PRO A 133 4.27 16.34 -0.25
CA PRO A 133 4.52 15.48 0.89
C PRO A 133 3.60 15.76 2.06
N ILE A 134 2.98 14.72 2.57
CA ILE A 134 2.13 14.80 3.74
C ILE A 134 2.96 15.04 5.00
N VAL A 135 2.41 15.77 5.96
CA VAL A 135 3.05 15.99 7.26
C VAL A 135 2.01 15.82 8.37
N ILE A 136 2.28 14.93 9.30
CA ILE A 136 1.51 14.83 10.54
C ILE A 136 1.82 16.04 11.40
N LYS A 137 0.85 16.92 11.61
CA LYS A 137 0.96 18.07 12.51
C LYS A 137 1.01 17.61 13.95
N THR A 138 -0.02 16.90 14.36
CA THR A 138 -0.13 16.35 15.72
C THR A 138 -0.49 14.89 15.68
N ALA A 139 0.03 14.14 16.65
CA ALA A 139 -0.42 12.80 16.99
C ALA A 139 -0.40 12.72 18.52
N ALA A 140 -1.57 12.80 19.15
CA ALA A 140 -1.68 12.92 20.60
C ALA A 140 -2.79 12.04 21.15
N MET A 141 -2.53 11.48 22.32
CA MET A 141 -3.52 10.71 23.08
C MET A 141 -4.44 11.66 23.87
N ALA A 142 -5.73 11.39 23.83
CA ALA A 142 -6.73 12.02 24.70
C ALA A 142 -7.86 11.03 24.96
N SER A 143 -8.21 10.81 26.22
CA SER A 143 -9.31 9.91 26.62
C SER A 143 -9.20 8.51 26.00
N GLN A 144 -8.00 7.90 26.03
CA GLN A 144 -7.69 6.58 25.45
C GLN A 144 -7.90 6.47 23.92
N LYS A 145 -7.86 7.60 23.24
CA LYS A 145 -7.90 7.66 21.78
C LYS A 145 -6.70 8.42 21.24
N LEU A 146 -6.18 7.96 20.12
CA LEU A 146 -5.17 8.67 19.35
C LEU A 146 -5.86 9.58 18.34
N LYS A 147 -5.59 10.86 18.42
CA LYS A 147 -6.00 11.84 17.40
C LYS A 147 -4.79 12.27 16.59
N THR A 148 -4.88 12.08 15.28
CA THR A 148 -3.87 12.53 14.31
C THR A 148 -4.44 13.65 13.45
N THR A 149 -3.67 14.72 13.24
CA THR A 149 -4.08 15.85 12.39
C THR A 149 -3.02 16.16 11.33
N TRP A 150 -3.46 16.69 10.18
CA TRP A 150 -2.60 17.04 9.05
C TRP A 150 -3.19 18.19 8.22
N ASP A 151 -2.41 18.72 7.27
CA ASP A 151 -2.94 19.62 6.25
C ASP A 151 -3.47 18.81 5.06
N LYS A 152 -4.60 19.25 4.52
CA LYS A 152 -5.13 18.66 3.29
C LYS A 152 -4.16 18.87 2.13
N ILE A 153 -3.98 17.85 1.32
CA ILE A 153 -3.11 17.88 0.15
C ILE A 153 -3.96 18.06 -1.11
N THR A 154 -3.63 19.05 -1.92
CA THR A 154 -4.28 19.27 -3.21
C THR A 154 -3.97 18.08 -4.13
N GLY A 155 -5.00 17.55 -4.78
CA GLY A 155 -4.88 16.38 -5.68
C GLY A 155 -4.84 15.03 -4.98
N CYS A 156 -4.86 15.00 -3.65
CA CYS A 156 -5.01 13.75 -2.89
C CYS A 156 -6.46 13.24 -3.00
N ASP A 157 -6.64 11.96 -3.29
CA ASP A 157 -7.94 11.34 -3.45
C ASP A 157 -8.48 10.73 -2.16
N ALA A 158 -7.59 10.31 -1.27
CA ALA A 158 -7.95 9.78 0.04
C ALA A 158 -6.75 9.78 1.00
N TYR A 159 -7.04 9.56 2.29
CA TYR A 159 -6.02 9.34 3.32
C TYR A 159 -6.21 7.97 3.97
N VAL A 160 -5.12 7.40 4.50
CA VAL A 160 -5.15 6.20 5.32
C VAL A 160 -4.29 6.43 6.56
N VAL A 161 -4.82 6.08 7.74
CA VAL A 161 -4.05 6.08 8.98
C VAL A 161 -3.73 4.64 9.35
N LYS A 162 -2.45 4.35 9.52
CA LYS A 162 -1.95 3.05 9.95
C LYS A 162 -1.27 3.16 11.31
N PHE A 163 -1.27 2.07 12.05
CA PHE A 163 -0.68 2.02 13.37
C PHE A 163 0.11 0.73 13.53
N TYR A 164 1.36 0.87 13.94
CA TYR A 164 2.32 -0.21 13.97
C TYR A 164 2.94 -0.38 15.36
N SER A 165 3.51 -1.56 15.61
CA SER A 165 4.47 -1.76 16.68
C SER A 165 5.63 -0.75 16.59
N ALA A 166 6.35 -0.50 17.70
CA ALA A 166 7.38 0.54 17.79
C ALA A 166 8.48 0.47 16.74
N ASN A 167 8.79 -0.74 16.25
CA ASN A 167 9.80 -0.98 15.22
C ASN A 167 9.18 -1.16 13.81
N LYS A 168 7.92 -0.82 13.63
CA LYS A 168 7.13 -1.06 12.40
C LYS A 168 7.13 -2.52 11.91
N ALA A 169 7.46 -3.50 12.77
CA ALA A 169 7.49 -4.91 12.38
C ALA A 169 6.10 -5.51 12.18
N GLU A 170 5.08 -4.91 12.80
CA GLU A 170 3.72 -5.42 12.76
C GLU A 170 2.72 -4.27 12.57
N LEU A 171 1.83 -4.41 11.59
CA LEU A 171 0.66 -3.56 11.42
C LEU A 171 -0.43 -4.01 12.40
N LEU A 172 -0.87 -3.11 13.27
CA LEU A 172 -1.84 -3.39 14.32
C LEU A 172 -3.22 -2.84 13.99
N PHE A 173 -3.27 -1.70 13.29
CA PHE A 173 -4.52 -1.05 12.90
C PHE A 173 -4.35 -0.36 11.55
N SER A 174 -5.43 -0.37 10.75
CA SER A 174 -5.57 0.42 9.53
C SER A 174 -6.97 1.01 9.46
N SER A 175 -7.06 2.31 9.20
CA SER A 175 -8.34 2.91 8.85
C SER A 175 -8.79 2.44 7.46
N ASN A 176 -10.08 2.58 7.16
CA ASN A 176 -10.55 2.62 5.78
C ASN A 176 -10.00 3.87 5.07
N PHE A 177 -10.22 3.98 3.77
CA PHE A 177 -9.97 5.22 3.05
C PHE A 177 -10.80 6.36 3.64
N LEU A 178 -10.11 7.39 4.08
CA LEU A 178 -10.71 8.63 4.56
C LEU A 178 -10.86 9.58 3.37
N ALA A 179 -11.97 10.29 3.31
CA ALA A 179 -12.22 11.24 2.23
C ALA A 179 -11.14 12.33 2.16
N SER A 180 -10.86 12.83 0.95
CA SER A 180 -9.81 13.85 0.68
C SER A 180 -10.03 15.18 1.37
N ASP A 181 -11.24 15.46 1.87
CA ASP A 181 -11.55 16.64 2.67
C ASP A 181 -11.22 16.51 4.16
N LYS A 182 -10.80 15.33 4.63
CA LYS A 182 -10.39 15.11 6.00
C LYS A 182 -9.03 15.75 6.30
N ALA A 183 -8.91 16.29 7.51
CA ALA A 183 -7.67 16.85 8.05
C ALA A 183 -7.34 16.26 9.43
N GLU A 184 -8.13 15.31 9.88
CA GLU A 184 -7.95 14.60 11.14
C GLU A 184 -8.60 13.23 11.15
N TYR A 185 -8.08 12.36 12.01
CA TYR A 185 -8.68 11.07 12.32
C TYR A 185 -8.42 10.71 13.77
N GLU A 186 -9.42 10.11 14.41
CA GLU A 186 -9.35 9.66 15.80
C GLU A 186 -9.75 8.19 15.88
N PHE A 187 -8.97 7.40 16.61
CA PHE A 187 -9.30 6.01 16.88
C PHE A 187 -8.85 5.57 18.28
N GLY A 188 -9.55 4.61 18.83
CA GLY A 188 -9.28 3.98 20.12
C GLY A 188 -9.34 2.47 20.03
N ALA A 189 -9.14 1.77 21.14
CA ALA A 189 -9.11 0.29 21.17
C ALA A 189 -10.39 -0.38 20.64
N SER A 190 -11.54 0.30 20.70
CA SER A 190 -12.83 -0.20 20.22
C SER A 190 -13.16 0.18 18.77
N THR A 191 -12.29 0.96 18.10
CA THR A 191 -12.53 1.36 16.71
C THR A 191 -12.32 0.15 15.78
N SER A 192 -13.13 -0.01 14.75
CA SER A 192 -12.92 -1.04 13.72
C SER A 192 -11.64 -0.76 12.92
N GLY A 193 -10.95 -1.81 12.47
CA GLY A 193 -9.70 -1.69 11.70
C GLY A 193 -8.48 -2.30 12.42
N TRP A 194 -8.65 -2.79 13.65
CA TRP A 194 -7.61 -3.56 14.32
C TRP A 194 -7.42 -4.94 13.67
N ALA A 195 -6.18 -5.36 13.52
CA ALA A 195 -5.85 -6.72 13.14
C ALA A 195 -6.38 -7.71 14.18
N ALA A 196 -6.73 -8.91 13.75
CA ALA A 196 -7.37 -9.91 14.61
C ALA A 196 -6.56 -10.17 15.89
N GLY A 197 -7.21 -10.01 17.05
CA GLY A 197 -6.61 -10.19 18.38
C GLY A 197 -5.59 -9.11 18.76
N LYS A 198 -5.50 -8.00 18.03
CA LYS A 198 -4.60 -6.88 18.36
C LYS A 198 -5.35 -5.76 19.06
N THR A 199 -4.74 -5.25 20.12
CA THR A 199 -5.15 -4.04 20.84
C THR A 199 -3.91 -3.33 21.35
N PRO A 200 -3.93 -2.01 21.50
CA PRO A 200 -2.79 -1.29 22.04
C PRO A 200 -2.65 -1.56 23.56
N VAL A 201 -1.41 -1.57 24.01
CA VAL A 201 -1.07 -1.74 25.43
C VAL A 201 -0.66 -0.40 26.01
N ALA A 202 -1.20 -0.05 27.17
CA ALA A 202 -0.85 1.20 27.86
C ALA A 202 0.64 1.29 28.15
N ASN A 203 1.18 2.50 28.11
CA ASN A 203 2.60 2.81 28.35
C ASN A 203 3.59 2.23 27.32
N THR A 204 3.09 1.77 26.19
CA THR A 204 3.90 1.20 25.10
C THR A 204 4.06 2.21 23.94
N ASN A 205 5.26 2.24 23.35
CA ASN A 205 5.52 3.06 22.16
C ASN A 205 5.01 2.35 20.89
N TYR A 206 4.46 3.15 19.99
CA TYR A 206 3.93 2.73 18.70
C TYR A 206 4.31 3.75 17.63
N VAL A 207 4.14 3.38 16.37
CA VAL A 207 4.28 4.30 15.24
C VAL A 207 2.92 4.48 14.58
N VAL A 208 2.44 5.72 14.54
CA VAL A 208 1.34 6.11 13.66
C VAL A 208 1.93 6.57 12.34
N GLU A 209 1.34 6.12 11.24
CA GLU A 209 1.69 6.49 9.89
C GLU A 209 0.45 7.03 9.18
N LEU A 210 0.62 8.13 8.49
CA LEU A 210 -0.40 8.76 7.67
C LEU A 210 0.01 8.69 6.21
N LEU A 211 -0.87 8.17 5.37
CA LEU A 211 -0.71 8.12 3.93
C LEU A 211 -1.69 9.08 3.27
N GLY A 212 -1.21 9.85 2.31
CA GLY A 212 -2.03 10.50 1.30
C GLY A 212 -1.90 9.72 -0.01
N VAL A 213 -3.01 9.38 -0.64
CA VAL A 213 -3.02 8.54 -1.83
C VAL A 213 -3.62 9.27 -3.02
N LYS A 214 -3.07 9.04 -4.20
CA LYS A 214 -3.62 9.42 -5.48
C LYS A 214 -3.91 8.19 -6.29
N ALA A 215 -5.16 8.07 -6.72
CA ALA A 215 -5.58 7.02 -7.63
C ALA A 215 -5.24 7.40 -9.08
N GLU A 216 -5.28 6.43 -9.97
CA GLU A 216 -5.15 6.64 -11.40
C GLU A 216 -6.27 7.54 -11.96
N THR A 217 -5.95 8.24 -13.04
CA THR A 217 -6.92 9.12 -13.69
C THR A 217 -8.13 8.33 -14.22
N GLY A 218 -9.32 8.79 -13.85
CA GLY A 218 -10.58 8.17 -14.27
C GLY A 218 -11.07 7.04 -13.36
N VAL A 219 -10.32 6.64 -12.35
CA VAL A 219 -10.76 5.64 -11.36
C VAL A 219 -11.74 6.28 -10.38
N THR A 220 -12.98 5.78 -10.38
CA THR A 220 -14.04 6.24 -9.47
C THR A 220 -14.35 5.24 -8.36
N SER A 221 -14.03 3.96 -8.59
CA SER A 221 -14.19 2.86 -7.64
C SER A 221 -12.89 2.05 -7.59
N ASP A 222 -12.76 1.19 -6.57
CA ASP A 222 -11.59 0.31 -6.41
C ASP A 222 -10.25 1.04 -6.42
N LYS A 223 -10.20 2.20 -5.76
CA LYS A 223 -8.99 3.03 -5.66
C LYS A 223 -7.80 2.28 -5.06
N ALA A 224 -8.06 1.26 -4.25
CA ALA A 224 -7.02 0.48 -3.58
C ALA A 224 -6.15 -0.35 -4.54
N ASN A 225 -6.69 -0.68 -5.72
CA ASN A 225 -6.04 -1.50 -6.75
C ASN A 225 -5.63 -0.69 -7.98
N ASN A 226 -5.67 0.64 -7.90
CA ASN A 226 -5.34 1.54 -9.00
C ASN A 226 -4.73 2.82 -8.43
N LEU A 227 -3.56 2.70 -7.81
CA LEU A 227 -2.85 3.79 -7.18
C LEU A 227 -1.70 4.26 -8.06
N GLN A 228 -1.56 5.56 -8.22
CA GLN A 228 -0.43 6.17 -8.91
C GLN A 228 0.65 6.67 -7.96
N PHE A 229 0.23 7.19 -6.82
CA PHE A 229 1.18 7.85 -5.92
C PHE A 229 0.74 7.74 -4.46
N ILE A 230 1.72 7.52 -3.60
CA ILE A 230 1.55 7.54 -2.15
C ILE A 230 2.57 8.50 -1.56
N THR A 231 2.11 9.40 -0.71
CA THR A 231 2.96 10.20 0.17
C THR A 231 2.73 9.77 1.62
N LEU A 232 3.79 9.66 2.40
CA LEU A 232 3.68 9.20 3.78
C LEU A 232 4.51 10.03 4.76
N ASP A 233 4.01 10.12 6.00
CA ASP A 233 4.73 10.61 7.17
C ASP A 233 4.40 9.72 8.38
N SER A 234 5.30 9.69 9.35
CA SER A 234 5.11 8.87 10.54
C SER A 234 5.62 9.55 11.80
N LYS A 235 4.94 9.27 12.93
CA LYS A 235 5.36 9.72 14.27
C LYS A 235 5.32 8.59 15.26
N THR A 236 6.30 8.58 16.16
CA THR A 236 6.25 7.70 17.34
C THR A 236 5.37 8.34 18.40
N ILE A 237 4.48 7.57 18.96
CA ILE A 237 3.62 7.97 20.08
C ILE A 237 3.73 6.94 21.21
N LYS A 238 3.40 7.37 22.42
CA LYS A 238 3.18 6.46 23.55
C LYS A 238 1.69 6.33 23.79
N TRP A 239 1.19 5.10 23.81
CA TRP A 239 -0.22 4.85 24.12
C TRP A 239 -0.45 5.00 25.62
N GLU A 240 -1.48 5.78 26.03
CA GLU A 240 -1.85 6.07 27.41
C GLU A 240 -3.09 5.29 27.86
#